data_8804b4dd57edcea724cf7bb7489a0cb8
#
_entry.id   8804b4dd57edcea724cf7bb7489a0cb8
#
_cell.length_a   1.000
_cell.length_b   1.000
_cell.length_c   1.000
_cell.angle_alpha   90.00
_cell.angle_beta   90.00
_cell.angle_gamma   90.00
#
_symmetry.space_group_name_H-M   'P 1'
#
loop_
_entity.id
_entity.type
_entity.pdbx_description
1 polymer ?
#
loop_
_entity_poly.entity_id
_entity_poly.type
_entity_poly.pdbx_seq_one_letter_code
_entity_poly.pdbx_strand_id
1 'polypeptide(L)'
;MGSEMCIRDRGKHDKRFSKFKSLLAGFPAGTVSGAPKIRAMEIIDELESTKRKVYAGGIGYFAANGEFDTCIALRTAVAKNNRFYVQAGAGIVADSKPLKEYEETVNKAKALINALK
;
A
#
# COMPACT_ATOMS: atom_id res chain seq x y z
N MET A 1 -0.08 20.97 -1.73
CA MET A 1 -0.91 20.08 -0.89
C MET A 1 -1.74 19.23 -1.85
N GLY A 2 -1.24 18.06 -2.23
CA GLY A 2 -2.01 17.15 -3.06
C GLY A 2 -3.09 16.49 -2.20
N SER A 3 -4.36 16.79 -2.46
CA SER A 3 -5.44 15.95 -1.97
C SER A 3 -5.27 14.59 -2.64
N GLU A 4 -4.90 13.57 -1.88
CA GLU A 4 -4.95 12.19 -2.39
C GLU A 4 -6.41 11.88 -2.70
N MET A 5 -6.76 11.91 -3.97
CA MET A 5 -8.04 11.41 -4.43
C MET A 5 -8.04 9.89 -4.26
N CYS A 6 -9.03 9.37 -3.55
CA CYS A 6 -9.31 7.94 -3.57
C CYS A 6 -9.80 7.57 -4.97
N ILE A 7 -8.92 7.00 -5.79
CA ILE A 7 -9.25 6.55 -7.13
C ILE A 7 -9.71 5.11 -7.02
N ARG A 8 -10.90 4.82 -7.54
CA ARG A 8 -11.40 3.47 -7.75
C ARG A 8 -11.47 3.20 -9.24
N ASP A 9 -10.53 2.43 -9.74
CA ASP A 9 -10.52 1.98 -11.11
C ASP A 9 -11.33 0.69 -11.26
N ARG A 10 -12.08 0.60 -12.35
CA ARG A 10 -12.82 -0.61 -12.71
C ARG A 10 -12.41 -1.08 -14.09
N GLY A 11 -12.16 -2.38 -14.22
CA GLY A 11 -11.83 -3.03 -15.46
C GLY A 11 -12.68 -4.29 -15.70
N LYS A 12 -12.80 -4.67 -16.96
CA LYS A 12 -13.42 -5.94 -17.31
C LYS A 12 -12.37 -7.03 -17.23
N HIS A 13 -12.62 -8.03 -16.36
CA HIS A 13 -11.71 -9.16 -16.20
C HIS A 13 -11.64 -10.01 -17.47
N ASP A 14 -10.42 -10.32 -17.93
CA ASP A 14 -10.19 -11.25 -19.04
C ASP A 14 -10.35 -12.69 -18.56
N LYS A 15 -11.40 -13.35 -19.02
CA LYS A 15 -11.76 -14.71 -18.61
C LYS A 15 -10.72 -15.80 -18.98
N ARG A 16 -9.73 -15.47 -19.84
CA ARG A 16 -8.62 -16.38 -20.16
C ARG A 16 -7.68 -16.61 -18.98
N PHE A 17 -7.72 -15.74 -17.99
CA PHE A 17 -6.89 -15.83 -16.77
C PHE A 17 -7.77 -16.07 -15.54
N SER A 18 -7.23 -16.76 -14.55
CA SER A 18 -7.90 -16.81 -13.25
C SER A 18 -7.84 -15.43 -12.57
N LYS A 19 -8.81 -15.10 -11.74
CA LYS A 19 -8.85 -13.85 -10.99
C LYS A 19 -7.60 -13.65 -10.13
N PHE A 20 -7.13 -14.73 -9.50
CA PHE A 20 -5.92 -14.72 -8.71
C PHE A 20 -4.66 -14.39 -9.56
N LYS A 21 -4.56 -14.95 -10.76
CA LYS A 21 -3.47 -14.66 -11.69
C LYS A 21 -3.51 -13.20 -12.15
N SER A 22 -4.70 -12.64 -12.36
CA SER A 22 -4.87 -11.23 -12.71
C SER A 22 -4.48 -10.30 -11.56
N LEU A 23 -4.82 -10.65 -10.32
CA LEU A 23 -4.38 -9.92 -9.14
C LEU A 23 -2.85 -9.94 -9.02
N LEU A 24 -2.22 -11.11 -9.12
CA LEU A 24 -0.77 -11.25 -8.99
C LEU A 24 0.01 -10.51 -10.07
N ALA A 25 -0.57 -10.32 -11.27
CA ALA A 25 0.08 -9.54 -12.33
C ALA A 25 0.26 -8.06 -11.96
N GLY A 26 -0.63 -7.51 -11.12
CA GLY A 26 -0.56 -6.13 -10.64
C GLY A 26 0.06 -5.95 -9.25
N PHE A 27 0.20 -7.05 -8.50
CA PHE A 27 0.68 -7.01 -7.11
C PHE A 27 2.20 -7.31 -7.03
N PRO A 28 2.95 -6.70 -6.08
CA PRO A 28 2.55 -5.55 -5.26
C PRO A 28 2.36 -4.28 -6.10
N ALA A 29 1.46 -3.39 -5.65
CA ALA A 29 1.14 -2.17 -6.38
C ALA A 29 2.39 -1.27 -6.53
N GLY A 30 2.61 -0.74 -7.74
CA GLY A 30 3.77 0.08 -8.05
C GLY A 30 3.90 1.34 -7.21
N THR A 31 2.76 1.92 -6.79
CA THR A 31 2.70 3.11 -5.92
C THR A 31 3.31 2.90 -4.53
N VAL A 32 3.41 1.65 -4.07
CA VAL A 32 3.98 1.30 -2.76
C VAL A 32 5.28 0.50 -2.85
N SER A 33 5.64 0.03 -4.03
CA SER A 33 6.91 -0.66 -4.28
C SER A 33 7.91 0.22 -5.04
N GLY A 34 7.48 0.83 -6.12
CA GLY A 34 8.34 1.64 -6.99
C GLY A 34 8.62 0.98 -8.34
N ALA A 35 9.44 1.64 -9.15
CA ALA A 35 9.83 1.20 -10.47
C ALA A 35 11.34 1.45 -10.70
N PRO A 36 12.08 0.52 -11.34
CA PRO A 36 11.66 -0.83 -11.75
C PRO A 36 11.30 -1.72 -10.55
N LYS A 37 10.22 -2.46 -10.64
CA LYS A 37 9.58 -3.14 -9.48
C LYS A 37 10.54 -4.04 -8.68
N ILE A 38 11.29 -4.90 -9.33
CA ILE A 38 12.18 -5.84 -8.65
C ILE A 38 13.27 -5.09 -7.89
N ARG A 39 13.97 -4.16 -8.54
CA ARG A 39 15.02 -3.38 -7.89
C ARG A 39 14.50 -2.51 -6.74
N ALA A 40 13.32 -1.93 -6.91
CA ALA A 40 12.67 -1.18 -5.84
C ALA A 40 12.36 -2.04 -4.61
N MET A 41 11.90 -3.28 -4.83
CA MET A 41 11.63 -4.22 -3.73
C MET A 41 12.92 -4.69 -3.03
N GLU A 42 14.02 -4.90 -3.78
CA GLU A 42 15.33 -5.20 -3.21
C GLU A 42 15.80 -4.05 -2.30
N ILE A 43 15.73 -2.81 -2.77
CA ILE A 43 16.10 -1.62 -1.99
C ILE A 43 15.24 -1.49 -0.72
N ILE A 44 13.95 -1.76 -0.81
CA ILE A 44 13.06 -1.77 0.35
C ILE A 44 13.51 -2.82 1.37
N ASP A 45 13.87 -4.02 0.93
CA ASP A 45 14.33 -5.09 1.84
C ASP A 45 15.72 -4.79 2.43
N GLU A 46 16.58 -4.09 1.69
CA GLU A 46 17.90 -3.64 2.15
C GLU A 46 17.80 -2.52 3.20
N LEU A 47 16.90 -1.55 3.03
CA LEU A 47 16.86 -0.32 3.83
C LEU A 47 15.85 -0.33 4.96
N GLU A 48 14.72 -1.02 4.81
CA GLU A 48 13.71 -1.06 5.86
C GLU A 48 14.06 -2.08 6.95
N SER A 49 14.35 -1.60 8.14
CA SER A 49 14.68 -2.45 9.31
C SER A 49 13.49 -3.26 9.82
N THR A 50 12.26 -2.85 9.49
CA THR A 50 11.02 -3.47 9.94
C THR A 50 10.23 -3.99 8.76
N LYS A 51 9.89 -5.28 8.77
CA LYS A 51 9.04 -5.87 7.71
C LYS A 51 7.65 -5.24 7.67
N ARG A 52 7.18 -4.95 6.49
CA ARG A 52 5.90 -4.25 6.23
C ARG A 52 4.66 -5.04 6.67
N LYS A 53 4.68 -6.36 6.60
CA LYS A 53 3.57 -7.27 6.97
C LYS A 53 2.29 -6.89 6.22
N VAL A 54 1.28 -6.38 6.94
CA VAL A 54 0.00 -5.94 6.35
C VAL A 54 0.15 -4.66 5.53
N TYR A 55 1.05 -3.76 5.94
CA TYR A 55 1.25 -2.48 5.28
C TYR A 55 1.67 -2.66 3.81
N ALA A 56 1.06 -1.91 2.91
CA ALA A 56 1.25 -1.98 1.46
C ALA A 56 0.85 -3.32 0.81
N GLY A 57 0.23 -4.23 1.56
CA GLY A 57 -0.36 -5.47 1.04
C GLY A 57 -1.66 -5.23 0.28
N GLY A 58 -2.22 -6.30 -0.27
CA GLY A 58 -3.54 -6.28 -0.91
C GLY A 58 -4.61 -6.78 0.05
N ILE A 59 -5.70 -6.03 0.16
CA ILE A 59 -6.92 -6.45 0.86
C ILE A 59 -8.05 -6.50 -0.15
N GLY A 60 -8.87 -7.55 -0.11
CA GLY A 60 -9.97 -7.65 -1.04
C GLY A 60 -10.84 -8.86 -0.84
N TYR A 61 -11.78 -9.04 -1.74
CA TYR A 61 -12.68 -10.19 -1.76
C TYR A 61 -12.88 -10.73 -3.17
N PHE A 62 -13.25 -12.00 -3.25
CA PHE A 62 -13.69 -12.68 -4.46
C PHE A 62 -15.11 -13.16 -4.23
N ALA A 63 -16.06 -12.60 -4.97
CA ALA A 63 -17.47 -12.92 -4.86
C ALA A 63 -17.86 -14.14 -5.70
N ALA A 64 -18.92 -14.85 -5.28
CA ALA A 64 -19.43 -16.04 -5.96
C ALA A 64 -19.94 -15.71 -7.38
N ASN A 65 -20.47 -14.50 -7.61
CA ASN A 65 -20.89 -14.03 -8.93
C ASN A 65 -19.75 -13.77 -9.92
N GLY A 66 -18.50 -13.90 -9.46
CA GLY A 66 -17.32 -13.75 -10.28
C GLY A 66 -16.67 -12.38 -10.25
N GLU A 67 -17.22 -11.43 -9.52
CA GLU A 67 -16.56 -10.15 -9.26
C GLU A 67 -15.47 -10.28 -8.21
N PHE A 68 -14.50 -9.38 -8.25
CA PHE A 68 -13.53 -9.21 -7.18
C PHE A 68 -13.17 -7.73 -7.05
N ASP A 69 -12.88 -7.31 -5.84
CA ASP A 69 -12.46 -5.94 -5.54
C ASP A 69 -11.28 -6.00 -4.57
N THR A 70 -10.29 -5.16 -4.81
CA THR A 70 -9.05 -5.14 -4.02
C THR A 70 -8.60 -3.71 -3.79
N CYS A 71 -7.97 -3.48 -2.66
CA CYS A 71 -7.32 -2.21 -2.36
C CYS A 71 -5.94 -2.44 -1.74
N ILE A 72 -5.13 -1.39 -1.73
CA ILE A 72 -3.84 -1.41 -1.04
C ILE A 72 -4.09 -1.17 0.46
N ALA A 73 -3.45 -1.96 1.32
CA ALA A 73 -3.51 -1.79 2.77
C ALA A 73 -2.70 -0.57 3.21
N LEU A 74 -3.30 0.61 3.06
CA LEU A 74 -2.78 1.90 3.50
C LEU A 74 -3.74 2.52 4.51
N ARG A 75 -3.26 3.47 5.31
CA ARG A 75 -4.11 4.17 6.31
C ARG A 75 -4.84 3.17 7.23
N THR A 76 -4.15 2.08 7.58
CA THR A 76 -4.69 0.97 8.35
C THR A 76 -3.89 0.79 9.63
N ALA A 77 -4.57 0.58 10.74
CA ALA A 77 -3.95 0.19 12.00
C ALA A 77 -4.24 -1.29 12.28
N VAL A 78 -3.25 -2.01 12.77
CA VAL A 78 -3.41 -3.40 13.21
C VAL A 78 -3.49 -3.44 14.72
N ALA A 79 -4.61 -3.91 15.27
CA ALA A 79 -4.78 -4.14 16.71
C ALA A 79 -4.33 -5.56 17.05
N LYS A 80 -3.36 -5.71 17.95
CA LYS A 80 -2.87 -7.00 18.42
C LYS A 80 -2.25 -6.86 19.81
N ASN A 81 -2.54 -7.80 20.70
CA ASN A 81 -1.97 -7.85 22.05
C ASN A 81 -2.13 -6.52 22.81
N ASN A 82 -3.31 -5.94 22.76
CA ASN A 82 -3.66 -4.65 23.38
C ASN A 82 -2.78 -3.46 22.93
N ARG A 83 -2.28 -3.53 21.68
CA ARG A 83 -1.46 -2.49 21.06
C ARG A 83 -1.95 -2.21 19.64
N PHE A 84 -1.80 -0.97 19.18
CA PHE A 84 -2.01 -0.58 17.81
C PHE A 84 -0.67 -0.43 17.10
N TYR A 85 -0.58 -1.01 15.92
CA TYR A 85 0.56 -0.88 15.02
C TYR A 85 0.14 -0.04 13.81
N VAL A 86 0.79 1.09 13.63
CA VAL A 86 0.58 2.01 12.52
C VAL A 86 1.86 2.10 11.72
N GLN A 87 1.75 1.94 10.41
CA GLN A 87 2.88 2.13 9.49
C GLN A 87 2.49 3.10 8.38
N ALA A 88 3.38 4.00 8.04
CA ALA A 88 3.23 4.97 6.98
C ALA A 88 4.54 5.11 6.20
N GLY A 89 4.45 5.53 4.94
CA GLY A 89 5.59 5.76 4.09
C GLY A 89 5.30 6.85 3.06
N ALA A 90 6.36 7.35 2.44
CA ALA A 90 6.30 8.27 1.31
C ALA A 90 6.92 7.65 0.07
N GLY A 91 6.48 8.08 -1.10
CA GLY A 91 7.10 7.70 -2.38
C GLY A 91 8.33 8.55 -2.61
N ILE A 92 9.47 7.92 -2.85
CA ILE A 92 10.74 8.61 -3.09
C ILE A 92 11.00 8.70 -4.59
N VAL A 93 11.29 9.89 -5.06
CA VAL A 93 11.67 10.20 -6.45
C VAL A 93 12.97 11.01 -6.46
N ALA A 94 13.55 11.23 -7.66
CA ALA A 94 14.83 11.92 -7.79
C ALA A 94 14.88 13.29 -7.13
N ASP A 95 13.78 14.04 -7.16
CA ASP A 95 13.67 15.39 -6.61
C ASP A 95 13.19 15.41 -5.14
N SER A 96 13.00 14.25 -4.51
CA SER A 96 12.56 14.15 -3.12
C SER A 96 13.57 14.79 -2.17
N LYS A 97 13.05 15.55 -1.23
CA LYS A 97 13.85 16.16 -0.14
C LYS A 97 13.63 15.34 1.14
N PRO A 98 14.67 14.73 1.71
CA PRO A 98 14.53 13.77 2.81
C PRO A 98 13.67 14.27 3.98
N LEU A 99 13.83 15.50 4.41
CA LEU A 99 13.04 16.08 5.51
C LEU A 99 11.56 16.21 5.16
N LYS A 100 11.23 16.59 3.92
CA LYS A 100 9.83 16.72 3.49
C LYS A 100 9.15 15.36 3.43
N GLU A 101 9.83 14.36 2.89
CA GLU A 101 9.31 12.99 2.83
C GLU A 101 9.10 12.42 4.25
N TYR A 102 10.04 12.68 5.16
CA TYR A 102 9.88 12.30 6.56
C TYR A 102 8.67 12.98 7.21
N GLU A 103 8.52 14.29 7.04
CA GLU A 103 7.36 15.03 7.55
C GLU A 103 6.04 14.49 6.98
N GLU A 104 6.02 14.11 5.70
CA GLU A 104 4.85 13.48 5.08
C GLU A 104 4.51 12.15 5.77
N THR A 105 5.49 11.30 6.03
CA THR A 105 5.26 10.03 6.75
C THR A 105 4.69 10.26 8.14
N VAL A 106 5.24 11.22 8.89
CA VAL A 106 4.76 11.60 10.21
C VAL A 106 3.32 12.10 10.16
N ASN A 107 2.97 12.95 9.19
CA ASN A 107 1.62 13.48 9.04
C ASN A 107 0.60 12.39 8.67
N LYS A 108 1.00 11.45 7.80
CA LYS A 108 0.18 10.27 7.46
C LYS A 108 -0.09 9.38 8.69
N ALA A 109 0.91 9.18 9.54
CA ALA A 109 0.76 8.40 10.77
C ALA A 109 -0.11 9.12 11.82
N LYS A 110 0.06 10.44 11.98
CA LYS A 110 -0.72 11.26 12.93
C LYS A 110 -2.21 11.17 12.69
N ALA A 111 -2.66 11.15 11.43
CA ALA A 111 -4.07 11.04 11.09
C ALA A 111 -4.70 9.77 11.68
N LEU A 112 -4.01 8.64 11.57
CA LEU A 112 -4.44 7.37 12.17
C LEU A 112 -4.38 7.39 13.69
N ILE A 113 -3.28 7.88 14.26
CA ILE A 113 -3.09 7.95 15.71
C ILE A 113 -4.19 8.79 16.37
N ASN A 114 -4.57 9.90 15.73
CA ASN A 114 -5.64 10.75 16.24
C ASN A 114 -7.03 10.08 16.16
N ALA A 115 -7.26 9.22 15.19
CA ALA A 115 -8.50 8.46 15.08
C ALA A 115 -8.61 7.30 16.09
N LEU A 116 -7.51 6.94 16.76
CA LEU A 116 -7.43 5.85 17.75
C LEU A 116 -7.50 6.36 19.21
N LYS A 117 -7.55 7.67 19.40
CA LYS A 117 -7.75 8.32 20.71
C LYS A 117 -9.22 8.48 21.04
#